data_346837f14ed70c3454af75c05bc8919e
#
_entry.id   346837f14ed70c3454af75c05bc8919e
#
_cell.length_a   1.000
_cell.length_b   1.000
_cell.length_c   1.000
_cell.angle_alpha   90.00
_cell.angle_beta   90.00
_cell.angle_gamma   90.00
#
_symmetry.space_group_name_H-M   'P 1'
#
loop_
_entity.id
_entity.type
_entity.pdbx_description
1 polymer ?
#
loop_
_entity_poly.entity_id
_entity_poly.type
_entity_poly.pdbx_seq_one_letter_code
_entity_poly.pdbx_strand_id
1 'polypeptide(L)'
;QAWDIKTVVEDIAEEELEAAQEEMTARREKAKGEGRELTEEETADLPHFNPKLELMLSAAKEIQKKVKVGEVMEIPLDIPSEFGRMAAQTAKQVIIQKIREAERGVVFNDFKGQEGQLIMGTIQRVEARKVLVDFGKVTGVLLADQQNSRDHYRPGARMKFLLLAVQMSPRGPEILLSRSDVGMVREVFKQEIPEINDGLIEIKGIAREPGFRSKVAVFTADEAIDPIGSCIGQKGSRINTIIEELGGEKIDIIQYSEDAREFISHALSPAKVLGVKLDDANKVAEVSVAPDQFSLAIGRNGQNVRLAAQLTGWKINVVEEGGKQVLSSDEVK
;
A
#
# COMPACT_ATOMS: atom_id res chain seq x y z
N GLN A 1 -8.58 34.81 32.64
CA GLN A 1 -8.81 36.19 32.23
C GLN A 1 -8.45 36.29 30.75
N ALA A 2 -9.28 36.88 29.94
CA ALA A 2 -9.00 37.17 28.54
C ALA A 2 -8.99 38.67 28.31
N TRP A 3 -8.18 39.09 27.41
CA TRP A 3 -7.94 40.47 27.08
C TRP A 3 -8.14 40.65 25.58
N ASP A 4 -8.86 41.70 25.16
CA ASP A 4 -8.92 42.16 23.79
C ASP A 4 -7.76 43.13 23.58
N ILE A 5 -6.84 42.78 22.72
CA ILE A 5 -5.63 43.58 22.45
C ILE A 5 -5.89 44.40 21.20
N LYS A 6 -5.95 45.73 21.35
CA LYS A 6 -6.20 46.68 20.25
C LYS A 6 -5.14 47.76 20.18
N THR A 7 -4.75 48.10 18.95
CA THR A 7 -3.87 49.26 18.69
C THR A 7 -4.69 50.52 18.52
N VAL A 8 -4.30 51.56 19.20
CA VAL A 8 -4.99 52.85 19.09
C VAL A 8 -4.60 53.54 17.78
N VAL A 9 -5.61 53.88 16.97
CA VAL A 9 -5.45 54.58 15.70
C VAL A 9 -6.10 55.97 15.76
N GLU A 10 -5.75 56.85 14.83
CA GLU A 10 -6.39 58.15 14.70
C GLU A 10 -7.88 58.01 14.43
N ASP A 11 -8.65 59.00 14.87
CA ASP A 11 -10.08 59.02 14.59
C ASP A 11 -10.31 59.27 13.09
N ILE A 12 -11.06 58.39 12.46
CA ILE A 12 -11.48 58.49 11.07
C ILE A 12 -12.98 58.75 11.06
N ALA A 13 -13.43 59.74 10.29
CA ALA A 13 -14.85 60.04 10.18
C ALA A 13 -15.63 58.88 9.54
N GLU A 14 -16.85 58.60 10.03
CA GLU A 14 -17.70 57.55 9.49
C GLU A 14 -17.92 57.68 7.97
N GLU A 15 -18.11 58.93 7.51
CA GLU A 15 -18.29 59.25 6.09
C GLU A 15 -17.07 58.87 5.23
N GLU A 16 -15.84 59.03 5.78
CA GLU A 16 -14.59 58.64 5.11
C GLU A 16 -14.41 57.12 5.07
N LEU A 17 -14.84 56.41 6.11
CA LEU A 17 -14.81 54.94 6.13
C LEU A 17 -15.82 54.30 5.17
N GLU A 18 -17.03 54.87 5.08
CA GLU A 18 -18.05 54.44 4.13
C GLU A 18 -17.61 54.67 2.69
N ALA A 19 -17.07 55.86 2.37
CA ALA A 19 -16.52 56.15 1.06
C ALA A 19 -15.35 55.22 0.68
N ALA A 20 -14.45 54.91 1.62
CA ALA A 20 -13.34 54.00 1.42
C ALA A 20 -13.82 52.53 1.17
N GLN A 21 -14.89 52.09 1.87
CA GLN A 21 -15.48 50.76 1.65
C GLN A 21 -16.15 50.63 0.27
N GLU A 22 -16.87 51.69 -0.16
CA GLU A 22 -17.46 51.70 -1.50
C GLU A 22 -16.39 51.67 -2.59
N GLU A 23 -15.33 52.47 -2.45
CA GLU A 23 -14.22 52.48 -3.39
C GLU A 23 -13.44 51.15 -3.40
N MET A 24 -13.21 50.56 -2.22
CA MET A 24 -12.58 49.24 -2.10
C MET A 24 -13.40 48.16 -2.80
N THR A 25 -14.74 48.22 -2.67
CA THR A 25 -15.65 47.28 -3.33
C THR A 25 -15.59 47.45 -4.85
N ALA A 26 -15.58 48.68 -5.34
CA ALA A 26 -15.48 48.97 -6.78
C ALA A 26 -14.13 48.53 -7.36
N ARG A 27 -13.01 48.75 -6.67
CA ARG A 27 -11.68 48.29 -7.08
C ARG A 27 -11.62 46.76 -7.08
N ARG A 28 -12.26 46.07 -6.12
CA ARG A 28 -12.34 44.61 -6.04
C ARG A 28 -13.15 44.01 -7.17
N GLU A 29 -14.27 44.63 -7.54
CA GLU A 29 -15.08 44.18 -8.68
C GLU A 29 -14.33 44.36 -10.00
N LYS A 30 -13.59 45.45 -10.16
CA LYS A 30 -12.78 45.71 -11.34
C LYS A 30 -11.63 44.69 -11.49
N ALA A 31 -10.89 44.45 -10.41
CA ALA A 31 -9.82 43.44 -10.39
C ALA A 31 -10.35 42.04 -10.69
N LYS A 32 -11.53 41.68 -10.13
CA LYS A 32 -12.20 40.40 -10.42
C LYS A 32 -12.64 40.28 -11.88
N GLY A 33 -13.08 41.41 -12.49
CA GLY A 33 -13.40 41.44 -13.93
C GLY A 33 -12.16 41.24 -14.83
N GLU A 34 -10.98 41.63 -14.34
CA GLU A 34 -9.68 41.41 -14.99
C GLU A 34 -9.03 40.07 -14.66
N GLY A 35 -9.68 39.24 -13.82
CA GLY A 35 -9.20 37.89 -13.46
C GLY A 35 -7.99 37.84 -12.51
N ARG A 36 -7.77 38.96 -11.76
CA ARG A 36 -6.67 39.08 -10.79
C ARG A 36 -7.20 39.47 -9.41
N GLU A 37 -6.37 39.26 -8.40
CA GLU A 37 -6.64 39.73 -7.04
C GLU A 37 -6.09 41.16 -6.87
N LEU A 38 -6.73 41.93 -5.96
CA LEU A 38 -6.30 43.25 -5.60
C LEU A 38 -4.99 43.18 -4.81
N THR A 39 -4.01 44.00 -5.16
CA THR A 39 -2.72 44.07 -4.44
C THR A 39 -2.78 45.01 -3.23
N GLU A 40 -1.91 44.79 -2.24
CA GLU A 40 -1.82 45.65 -1.05
C GLU A 40 -1.46 47.10 -1.41
N GLU A 41 -0.68 47.32 -2.47
CA GLU A 41 -0.33 48.66 -2.97
C GLU A 41 -1.54 49.44 -3.51
N GLU A 42 -2.50 48.73 -4.11
CA GLU A 42 -3.72 49.30 -4.67
C GLU A 42 -4.77 49.67 -3.59
N THR A 43 -4.54 49.28 -2.35
CA THR A 43 -5.44 49.60 -1.21
C THR A 43 -4.79 50.49 -0.15
N ALA A 44 -3.50 50.73 -0.27
CA ALA A 44 -2.70 51.47 0.72
C ALA A 44 -3.10 52.96 0.85
N ASP A 45 -3.75 53.51 -0.16
CA ASP A 45 -4.21 54.90 -0.20
C ASP A 45 -5.60 55.12 0.45
N LEU A 46 -6.31 54.03 0.79
CA LEU A 46 -7.63 54.11 1.39
C LEU A 46 -7.55 54.04 2.92
N PRO A 47 -8.29 54.92 3.66
CA PRO A 47 -8.37 54.77 5.09
C PRO A 47 -9.00 53.45 5.47
N HIS A 48 -8.29 52.70 6.32
CA HIS A 48 -8.69 51.38 6.78
C HIS A 48 -8.82 51.36 8.30
N PHE A 49 -9.93 50.80 8.79
CA PHE A 49 -10.16 50.58 10.21
C PHE A 49 -10.65 49.16 10.46
N ASN A 50 -9.94 48.43 11.31
CA ASN A 50 -10.31 47.08 11.69
C ASN A 50 -10.78 47.06 13.16
N PRO A 51 -12.08 47.07 13.43
CA PRO A 51 -12.62 47.13 14.79
C PRO A 51 -12.22 45.89 15.66
N LYS A 52 -11.68 44.83 15.07
CA LYS A 52 -11.18 43.69 15.83
C LYS A 52 -9.75 43.86 16.35
N LEU A 53 -8.94 44.66 15.68
CA LEU A 53 -7.52 44.88 16.00
C LEU A 53 -7.20 46.30 16.40
N GLU A 54 -8.08 47.23 16.07
CA GLU A 54 -7.86 48.66 16.22
C GLU A 54 -8.95 49.30 17.07
N LEU A 55 -8.59 50.41 17.73
CA LEU A 55 -9.49 51.24 18.53
C LEU A 55 -9.24 52.72 18.20
N MET A 56 -10.27 53.44 17.86
CA MET A 56 -10.16 54.87 17.61
C MET A 56 -9.75 55.63 18.86
N LEU A 57 -8.98 56.70 18.68
CA LEU A 57 -8.42 57.50 19.78
C LEU A 57 -9.49 58.09 20.69
N SER A 58 -10.63 58.52 20.16
CA SER A 58 -11.77 59.00 20.92
C SER A 58 -12.30 57.91 21.87
N ALA A 59 -12.56 56.72 21.35
CA ALA A 59 -13.02 55.58 22.14
C ALA A 59 -11.95 55.07 23.13
N ALA A 60 -10.69 55.11 22.74
CA ALA A 60 -9.58 54.76 23.64
C ALA A 60 -9.46 55.73 24.84
N LYS A 61 -9.72 57.02 24.65
CA LYS A 61 -9.70 58.03 25.71
C LYS A 61 -10.86 57.91 26.70
N GLU A 62 -11.98 57.31 26.30
CA GLU A 62 -13.07 56.99 27.23
C GLU A 62 -12.67 55.92 28.24
N ILE A 63 -11.83 54.96 27.82
CA ILE A 63 -11.34 53.86 28.64
C ILE A 63 -10.14 54.33 29.49
N GLN A 64 -9.19 55.05 28.88
CA GLN A 64 -7.98 55.50 29.54
C GLN A 64 -7.58 56.94 29.09
N LYS A 65 -7.67 57.93 30.00
CA LYS A 65 -7.53 59.38 29.69
C LYS A 65 -6.18 59.82 29.09
N LYS A 66 -5.12 59.00 29.12
CA LYS A 66 -3.77 59.41 28.68
C LYS A 66 -3.21 58.47 27.60
N VAL A 67 -4.02 58.05 26.63
CA VAL A 67 -3.62 57.15 25.54
C VAL A 67 -3.18 57.96 24.31
N LYS A 68 -2.17 57.44 23.58
CA LYS A 68 -1.65 58.04 22.34
C LYS A 68 -1.88 57.08 21.17
N VAL A 69 -1.94 57.64 19.97
CA VAL A 69 -1.98 56.87 18.72
C VAL A 69 -0.72 55.96 18.63
N GLY A 70 -0.92 54.69 18.22
CA GLY A 70 0.10 53.69 18.16
C GLY A 70 0.31 52.91 19.46
N GLU A 71 -0.37 53.25 20.55
CA GLU A 71 -0.29 52.53 21.82
C GLU A 71 -1.19 51.28 21.79
N VAL A 72 -0.73 50.19 22.38
CA VAL A 72 -1.51 48.95 22.47
C VAL A 72 -2.28 48.92 23.78
N MET A 73 -3.60 48.78 23.70
CA MET A 73 -4.49 48.70 24.85
C MET A 73 -4.95 47.27 25.08
N GLU A 74 -4.91 46.82 26.35
CA GLU A 74 -5.48 45.56 26.82
C GLU A 74 -6.81 45.85 27.52
N ILE A 75 -7.90 45.46 26.87
CA ILE A 75 -9.26 45.66 27.37
C ILE A 75 -9.75 44.35 28.00
N PRO A 76 -10.08 44.30 29.29
CA PRO A 76 -10.55 43.07 29.92
C PRO A 76 -11.90 42.67 29.32
N LEU A 77 -11.96 41.42 28.85
CA LEU A 77 -13.20 40.83 28.34
C LEU A 77 -13.94 40.13 29.48
N ASP A 78 -15.18 40.50 29.71
CA ASP A 78 -16.07 39.76 30.59
C ASP A 78 -16.60 38.53 29.86
N ILE A 79 -15.95 37.41 30.08
CA ILE A 79 -16.30 36.13 29.42
C ILE A 79 -17.30 35.43 30.35
N PRO A 80 -18.54 35.18 29.93
CA PRO A 80 -19.47 34.37 30.67
C PRO A 80 -18.85 32.99 30.98
N SER A 81 -19.04 32.50 32.21
CA SER A 81 -18.46 31.21 32.69
C SER A 81 -18.81 30.02 31.82
N GLU A 82 -19.91 30.06 31.10
CA GLU A 82 -20.35 29.04 30.12
C GLU A 82 -19.44 28.98 28.88
N PHE A 83 -18.94 30.12 28.39
CA PHE A 83 -17.99 30.17 27.27
C PHE A 83 -16.66 29.50 27.64
N GLY A 84 -16.21 29.65 28.86
CA GLY A 84 -14.99 28.95 29.36
C GLY A 84 -15.13 27.45 29.34
N ARG A 85 -16.31 26.90 29.69
CA ARG A 85 -16.57 25.45 29.64
C ARG A 85 -16.65 24.94 28.21
N MET A 86 -17.35 25.64 27.32
CA MET A 86 -17.45 25.28 25.89
C MET A 86 -16.08 25.34 25.22
N ALA A 87 -15.30 26.39 25.45
CA ALA A 87 -13.94 26.53 24.92
C ALA A 87 -13.03 25.39 25.41
N ALA A 88 -13.10 25.04 26.70
CA ALA A 88 -12.34 23.93 27.27
C ALA A 88 -12.75 22.56 26.68
N GLN A 89 -14.03 22.33 26.45
CA GLN A 89 -14.52 21.12 25.80
C GLN A 89 -14.06 21.03 24.33
N THR A 90 -14.16 22.14 23.60
CA THR A 90 -13.69 22.22 22.19
C THR A 90 -12.18 22.00 22.12
N ALA A 91 -11.42 22.67 22.98
CA ALA A 91 -9.97 22.49 23.06
C ALA A 91 -9.61 21.02 23.36
N LYS A 92 -10.28 20.38 24.31
CA LYS A 92 -10.10 18.94 24.62
C LYS A 92 -10.37 18.06 23.38
N GLN A 93 -11.46 18.33 22.65
CA GLN A 93 -11.79 17.57 21.44
C GLN A 93 -10.73 17.75 20.36
N VAL A 94 -10.28 18.99 20.11
CA VAL A 94 -9.22 19.28 19.12
C VAL A 94 -7.91 18.62 19.49
N ILE A 95 -7.51 18.67 20.76
CA ILE A 95 -6.29 18.01 21.26
C ILE A 95 -6.38 16.49 21.05
N ILE A 96 -7.50 15.86 21.45
CA ILE A 96 -7.72 14.42 21.25
C ILE A 96 -7.69 14.05 19.77
N GLN A 97 -8.31 14.89 18.93
CA GLN A 97 -8.27 14.67 17.47
C GLN A 97 -6.83 14.75 16.94
N LYS A 98 -6.05 15.74 17.35
CA LYS A 98 -4.66 15.92 16.91
C LYS A 98 -3.76 14.78 17.39
N ILE A 99 -3.97 14.28 18.61
CA ILE A 99 -3.25 13.11 19.12
C ILE A 99 -3.58 11.89 18.23
N ARG A 100 -4.86 11.63 17.95
CA ARG A 100 -5.27 10.52 17.08
C ARG A 100 -4.73 10.64 15.66
N GLU A 101 -4.69 11.84 15.08
CA GLU A 101 -4.10 12.08 13.77
C GLU A 101 -2.59 11.76 13.78
N ALA A 102 -1.87 12.20 14.81
CA ALA A 102 -0.44 11.90 14.97
C ALA A 102 -0.19 10.39 15.15
N GLU A 103 -0.95 9.71 16.02
CA GLU A 103 -0.87 8.25 16.22
C GLU A 103 -1.10 7.49 14.90
N ARG A 104 -2.11 7.89 14.11
CA ARG A 104 -2.39 7.30 12.79
C ARG A 104 -1.25 7.52 11.81
N GLY A 105 -0.62 8.70 11.82
CA GLY A 105 0.55 8.98 11.00
C GLY A 105 1.74 8.10 11.34
N VAL A 106 2.01 7.89 12.62
CA VAL A 106 3.09 6.99 13.07
C VAL A 106 2.81 5.55 12.62
N VAL A 107 1.60 5.03 12.88
CA VAL A 107 1.21 3.68 12.45
C VAL A 107 1.30 3.52 10.94
N PHE A 108 0.84 4.51 10.17
CA PHE A 108 0.95 4.50 8.71
C PHE A 108 2.41 4.36 8.25
N ASN A 109 3.31 5.18 8.80
CA ASN A 109 4.73 5.15 8.43
C ASN A 109 5.42 3.84 8.85
N ASP A 110 5.10 3.32 10.04
CA ASP A 110 5.65 2.05 10.55
C ASP A 110 5.33 0.88 9.61
N PHE A 111 4.08 0.80 9.13
CA PHE A 111 3.67 -0.27 8.22
C PHE A 111 4.03 0.01 6.76
N LYS A 112 4.08 1.27 6.33
CA LYS A 112 4.45 1.65 4.95
C LYS A 112 5.85 1.17 4.59
N GLY A 113 6.79 1.21 5.52
CA GLY A 113 8.14 0.67 5.34
C GLY A 113 8.23 -0.86 5.27
N GLN A 114 7.13 -1.57 5.57
CA GLN A 114 7.07 -3.03 5.56
C GLN A 114 6.26 -3.59 4.38
N GLU A 115 5.84 -2.75 3.43
CA GLU A 115 5.16 -3.22 2.21
C GLU A 115 6.04 -4.24 1.47
N GLY A 116 5.42 -5.31 1.00
CA GLY A 116 6.11 -6.44 0.37
C GLY A 116 6.74 -7.44 1.35
N GLN A 117 6.67 -7.21 2.67
CA GLN A 117 7.22 -8.12 3.67
C GLN A 117 6.13 -8.98 4.33
N LEU A 118 6.57 -10.08 4.96
CA LEU A 118 5.69 -10.93 5.77
C LEU A 118 5.55 -10.36 7.17
N ILE A 119 4.31 -10.18 7.61
CA ILE A 119 3.96 -9.78 8.96
C ILE A 119 3.09 -10.83 9.65
N MET A 120 3.35 -11.04 10.95
CA MET A 120 2.59 -11.98 11.76
C MET A 120 1.37 -11.28 12.36
N GLY A 121 0.16 -11.78 12.08
CA GLY A 121 -1.07 -11.25 12.64
C GLY A 121 -1.94 -12.31 13.28
N THR A 122 -2.89 -11.89 14.11
CA THR A 122 -3.90 -12.75 14.73
C THR A 122 -5.26 -12.51 14.07
N ILE A 123 -5.91 -13.56 13.62
CA ILE A 123 -7.24 -13.45 13.01
C ILE A 123 -8.23 -12.97 14.07
N GLN A 124 -8.80 -11.79 13.87
CA GLN A 124 -9.78 -11.20 14.77
C GLN A 124 -11.19 -11.69 14.46
N ARG A 125 -11.59 -11.60 13.18
CA ARG A 125 -12.93 -11.96 12.73
C ARG A 125 -12.93 -12.37 11.26
N VAL A 126 -13.77 -13.32 10.92
CA VAL A 126 -14.03 -13.78 9.55
C VAL A 126 -15.40 -13.31 9.13
N GLU A 127 -15.48 -12.55 8.04
CA GLU A 127 -16.70 -12.07 7.41
C GLU A 127 -16.86 -12.70 6.01
N ALA A 128 -18.01 -12.62 5.41
CA ALA A 128 -18.30 -13.28 4.13
C ALA A 128 -17.36 -12.90 2.98
N ARG A 129 -16.81 -11.65 3.00
CA ARG A 129 -15.94 -11.13 1.92
C ARG A 129 -14.57 -10.71 2.35
N LYS A 130 -14.24 -10.78 3.64
CA LYS A 130 -12.95 -10.36 4.17
C LYS A 130 -12.67 -11.03 5.51
N VAL A 131 -11.37 -11.14 5.81
CA VAL A 131 -10.88 -11.54 7.13
C VAL A 131 -10.20 -10.33 7.75
N LEU A 132 -10.54 -10.02 8.99
CA LEU A 132 -9.91 -8.97 9.78
C LEU A 132 -8.80 -9.57 10.62
N VAL A 133 -7.62 -8.98 10.53
CA VAL A 133 -6.40 -9.46 11.19
C VAL A 133 -5.88 -8.37 12.12
N ASP A 134 -5.67 -8.73 13.36
CA ASP A 134 -5.17 -7.83 14.41
C ASP A 134 -3.63 -7.84 14.47
N PHE A 135 -3.04 -6.66 14.41
CA PHE A 135 -1.62 -6.39 14.59
C PHE A 135 -1.33 -5.59 15.87
N GLY A 136 -2.28 -5.56 16.80
CA GLY A 136 -2.19 -4.83 18.07
C GLY A 136 -2.56 -3.35 17.96
N LYS A 137 -1.83 -2.58 17.17
CA LYS A 137 -2.09 -1.14 16.98
C LYS A 137 -3.09 -0.84 15.86
N VAL A 138 -3.27 -1.77 14.94
CA VAL A 138 -4.07 -1.59 13.73
C VAL A 138 -4.67 -2.92 13.27
N THR A 139 -5.79 -2.85 12.57
CA THR A 139 -6.43 -4.03 11.96
C THR A 139 -6.15 -4.02 10.45
N GLY A 140 -5.62 -5.15 9.96
CA GLY A 140 -5.45 -5.40 8.54
C GLY A 140 -6.67 -6.08 7.93
N VAL A 141 -6.81 -5.96 6.62
CA VAL A 141 -7.91 -6.51 5.83
C VAL A 141 -7.37 -7.48 4.79
N LEU A 142 -7.81 -8.73 4.85
CA LEU A 142 -7.57 -9.75 3.86
C LEU A 142 -8.84 -9.95 3.04
N LEU A 143 -8.88 -9.40 1.84
CA LEU A 143 -10.03 -9.49 0.93
C LEU A 143 -10.20 -10.91 0.38
N ALA A 144 -11.38 -11.26 -0.10
CA ALA A 144 -11.72 -12.61 -0.54
C ALA A 144 -10.83 -13.10 -1.71
N ASP A 145 -10.49 -12.22 -2.64
CA ASP A 145 -9.59 -12.48 -3.77
C ASP A 145 -8.12 -12.64 -3.35
N GLN A 146 -7.76 -12.15 -2.17
CA GLN A 146 -6.44 -12.24 -1.57
C GLN A 146 -6.31 -13.41 -0.59
N GLN A 147 -7.38 -14.17 -0.38
CA GLN A 147 -7.38 -15.34 0.48
C GLN A 147 -6.85 -16.57 -0.26
N ASN A 148 -6.15 -17.43 0.46
CA ASN A 148 -5.83 -18.79 -0.01
C ASN A 148 -6.99 -19.72 0.33
N SER A 149 -7.54 -20.41 -0.66
CA SER A 149 -8.72 -21.26 -0.51
C SER A 149 -8.52 -22.48 0.41
N ARG A 150 -7.28 -22.87 0.66
CA ARG A 150 -6.95 -24.00 1.55
C ARG A 150 -6.63 -23.58 2.98
N ASP A 151 -6.43 -22.30 3.21
CA ASP A 151 -6.19 -21.80 4.56
C ASP A 151 -7.47 -21.86 5.41
N HIS A 152 -7.28 -22.20 6.67
CA HIS A 152 -8.36 -22.22 7.65
C HIS A 152 -8.30 -20.98 8.52
N TYR A 153 -9.05 -19.94 8.12
CA TYR A 153 -9.14 -18.71 8.88
C TYR A 153 -10.05 -18.88 10.09
N ARG A 154 -9.47 -19.02 11.28
CA ARG A 154 -10.20 -19.16 12.55
C ARG A 154 -9.88 -17.99 13.47
N PRO A 155 -10.87 -17.34 14.11
CA PRO A 155 -10.59 -16.32 15.11
C PRO A 155 -9.64 -16.83 16.20
N GLY A 156 -8.63 -16.01 16.52
CA GLY A 156 -7.56 -16.34 17.46
C GLY A 156 -6.37 -17.07 16.85
N ALA A 157 -6.45 -17.57 15.60
CA ALA A 157 -5.30 -18.19 14.94
C ALA A 157 -4.27 -17.12 14.53
N ARG A 158 -2.98 -17.46 14.72
CA ARG A 158 -1.84 -16.63 14.28
C ARG A 158 -1.31 -17.15 12.96
N MET A 159 -1.14 -16.26 12.00
CA MET A 159 -0.67 -16.59 10.65
C MET A 159 0.23 -15.48 10.11
N LYS A 160 1.10 -15.81 9.17
CA LYS A 160 1.88 -14.85 8.38
C LYS A 160 1.03 -14.33 7.22
N PHE A 161 1.13 -13.05 6.94
CA PHE A 161 0.46 -12.39 5.81
C PHE A 161 1.47 -11.54 5.06
N LEU A 162 1.35 -11.49 3.74
CA LEU A 162 2.07 -10.51 2.94
C LEU A 162 1.36 -9.16 3.09
N LEU A 163 2.10 -8.15 3.46
CA LEU A 163 1.62 -6.76 3.45
C LEU A 163 1.66 -6.20 2.03
N LEU A 164 0.50 -6.14 1.37
CA LEU A 164 0.42 -5.65 -0.01
C LEU A 164 0.57 -4.14 -0.11
N ALA A 165 -0.22 -3.42 0.67
CA ALA A 165 -0.24 -1.98 0.63
C ALA A 165 -0.78 -1.38 1.94
N VAL A 166 -0.32 -0.18 2.26
CA VAL A 166 -0.85 0.65 3.33
C VAL A 166 -1.43 1.91 2.72
N GLN A 167 -2.70 2.17 2.98
CA GLN A 167 -3.43 3.31 2.46
C GLN A 167 -4.02 4.13 3.61
N MET A 168 -4.06 5.46 3.44
CA MET A 168 -4.72 6.32 4.42
C MET A 168 -6.19 6.49 4.04
N SER A 169 -7.10 6.06 4.92
CA SER A 169 -8.54 6.27 4.79
C SER A 169 -9.02 7.34 5.77
N PRO A 170 -10.24 7.89 5.61
CA PRO A 170 -10.83 8.81 6.59
C PRO A 170 -10.93 8.23 8.02
N ARG A 171 -10.94 6.89 8.12
CA ARG A 171 -11.00 6.18 9.41
C ARG A 171 -9.62 5.89 10.00
N GLY A 172 -8.54 6.10 9.24
CA GLY A 172 -7.16 5.83 9.61
C GLY A 172 -6.44 4.95 8.60
N PRO A 173 -5.23 4.45 8.93
CA PRO A 173 -4.47 3.56 8.06
C PRO A 173 -5.25 2.26 7.82
N GLU A 174 -5.34 1.86 6.55
CA GLU A 174 -5.90 0.59 6.12
C GLU A 174 -4.77 -0.28 5.56
N ILE A 175 -4.59 -1.45 6.15
CA ILE A 175 -3.54 -2.40 5.80
C ILE A 175 -4.15 -3.51 4.96
N LEU A 176 -3.74 -3.57 3.69
CA LEU A 176 -4.18 -4.60 2.76
C LEU A 176 -3.21 -5.78 2.81
N LEU A 177 -3.77 -6.96 3.00
CA LEU A 177 -3.04 -8.22 3.18
C LEU A 177 -3.29 -9.17 2.03
N SER A 178 -2.33 -10.08 1.80
CA SER A 178 -2.51 -11.20 0.88
C SER A 178 -1.94 -12.49 1.44
N ARG A 179 -2.60 -13.60 1.06
CA ARG A 179 -2.11 -14.97 1.17
C ARG A 179 -2.07 -15.65 -0.21
N SER A 180 -2.63 -14.99 -1.25
CA SER A 180 -2.69 -15.52 -2.62
C SER A 180 -1.61 -14.92 -3.54
N ASP A 181 -1.04 -13.78 -3.20
CA ASP A 181 -0.01 -13.11 -4.01
C ASP A 181 1.28 -13.92 -4.14
N VAL A 182 1.95 -13.78 -5.28
CA VAL A 182 3.24 -14.42 -5.59
C VAL A 182 4.34 -13.99 -4.62
N GLY A 183 4.28 -12.72 -4.16
CA GLY A 183 5.19 -12.18 -3.16
C GLY A 183 5.18 -12.96 -1.85
N MET A 184 4.04 -13.57 -1.47
CA MET A 184 3.95 -14.45 -0.30
C MET A 184 4.94 -15.62 -0.41
N VAL A 185 4.99 -16.28 -1.56
CA VAL A 185 5.94 -17.41 -1.79
C VAL A 185 7.38 -16.90 -1.74
N ARG A 186 7.67 -15.79 -2.43
CA ARG A 186 9.01 -15.18 -2.46
C ARG A 186 9.55 -14.87 -1.06
N GLU A 187 8.74 -14.25 -0.23
CA GLU A 187 9.17 -13.85 1.11
C GLU A 187 9.25 -15.03 2.08
N VAL A 188 8.39 -16.06 1.93
CA VAL A 188 8.52 -17.31 2.71
C VAL A 188 9.83 -18.02 2.35
N PHE A 189 10.17 -18.11 1.05
CA PHE A 189 11.46 -18.67 0.61
C PHE A 189 12.65 -17.92 1.19
N LYS A 190 12.59 -16.59 1.20
CA LYS A 190 13.64 -15.72 1.76
C LYS A 190 13.84 -15.94 3.25
N GLN A 191 12.76 -16.15 4.01
CA GLN A 191 12.83 -16.40 5.45
C GLN A 191 13.39 -17.80 5.79
N GLU A 192 13.03 -18.81 4.99
CA GLU A 192 13.37 -20.20 5.30
C GLU A 192 14.69 -20.67 4.66
N ILE A 193 15.18 -19.97 3.63
CA ILE A 193 16.38 -20.36 2.86
C ILE A 193 17.42 -19.25 2.97
N PRO A 194 18.44 -19.44 3.83
CA PRO A 194 19.49 -18.42 4.04
C PRO A 194 20.22 -18.05 2.73
N GLU A 195 20.47 -19.00 1.86
CA GLU A 195 21.18 -18.80 0.59
C GLU A 195 20.40 -17.85 -0.35
N ILE A 196 19.07 -17.82 -0.26
CA ILE A 196 18.23 -16.84 -0.97
C ILE A 196 18.27 -15.48 -0.28
N ASN A 197 18.22 -15.46 1.05
CA ASN A 197 18.30 -14.22 1.81
C ASN A 197 19.64 -13.49 1.60
N ASP A 198 20.73 -14.25 1.52
CA ASP A 198 22.08 -13.75 1.32
C ASP A 198 22.41 -13.44 -0.16
N GLY A 199 21.44 -13.71 -1.07
CA GLY A 199 21.60 -13.42 -2.50
C GLY A 199 22.48 -14.40 -3.26
N LEU A 200 22.87 -15.53 -2.67
CA LEU A 200 23.64 -16.60 -3.33
C LEU A 200 22.77 -17.39 -4.31
N ILE A 201 21.49 -17.50 -4.02
CA ILE A 201 20.48 -18.10 -4.89
C ILE A 201 19.42 -17.04 -5.20
N GLU A 202 19.12 -16.85 -6.47
CA GLU A 202 18.11 -15.92 -6.95
C GLU A 202 16.83 -16.64 -7.36
N ILE A 203 15.67 -16.10 -7.01
CA ILE A 203 14.37 -16.52 -7.54
C ILE A 203 14.13 -15.74 -8.84
N LYS A 204 14.30 -16.39 -9.99
CA LYS A 204 14.11 -15.78 -11.32
C LYS A 204 12.64 -15.67 -11.73
N GLY A 205 11.78 -16.58 -11.25
CA GLY A 205 10.35 -16.54 -11.56
C GLY A 205 9.53 -17.42 -10.61
N ILE A 206 8.26 -17.09 -10.48
CA ILE A 206 7.30 -17.90 -9.73
C ILE A 206 5.99 -17.92 -10.52
N ALA A 207 5.49 -19.14 -10.79
CA ALA A 207 4.13 -19.35 -11.29
C ALA A 207 3.32 -20.03 -10.20
N ARG A 208 2.15 -19.45 -9.82
CA ARG A 208 1.41 -19.86 -8.65
C ARG A 208 -0.08 -20.04 -8.91
N GLU A 209 -0.62 -21.15 -8.46
CA GLU A 209 -2.04 -21.36 -8.19
C GLU A 209 -2.24 -21.46 -6.68
N PRO A 210 -2.70 -20.38 -6.02
CA PRO A 210 -2.74 -20.28 -4.56
C PRO A 210 -3.51 -21.45 -3.91
N GLY A 211 -2.87 -22.10 -2.94
CA GLY A 211 -3.41 -23.25 -2.23
C GLY A 211 -3.29 -24.59 -2.95
N PHE A 212 -2.87 -24.60 -4.21
CA PHE A 212 -2.76 -25.84 -4.98
C PHE A 212 -1.32 -26.19 -5.31
N ARG A 213 -0.66 -25.38 -6.14
CA ARG A 213 0.70 -25.66 -6.59
C ARG A 213 1.43 -24.40 -7.04
N SER A 214 2.72 -24.34 -6.75
CA SER A 214 3.63 -23.30 -7.26
C SER A 214 4.85 -23.92 -7.91
N LYS A 215 5.34 -23.29 -8.98
CA LYS A 215 6.64 -23.57 -9.57
C LYS A 215 7.55 -22.37 -9.31
N VAL A 216 8.72 -22.59 -8.74
CA VAL A 216 9.68 -21.58 -8.37
C VAL A 216 10.98 -21.82 -9.13
N ALA A 217 11.34 -20.91 -10.04
CA ALA A 217 12.58 -20.97 -10.79
C ALA A 217 13.71 -20.33 -9.99
N VAL A 218 14.75 -21.11 -9.69
CA VAL A 218 15.91 -20.69 -8.92
C VAL A 218 17.18 -20.76 -9.76
N PHE A 219 18.11 -19.85 -9.48
CA PHE A 219 19.38 -19.70 -10.19
C PHE A 219 20.50 -19.37 -9.20
N THR A 220 21.67 -19.86 -9.47
CA THR A 220 22.90 -19.40 -8.81
C THR A 220 24.00 -19.23 -9.83
N ALA A 221 24.84 -18.23 -9.64
CA ALA A 221 26.05 -18.04 -10.43
C ALA A 221 27.26 -18.83 -9.91
N ASP A 222 27.15 -19.39 -8.68
CA ASP A 222 28.21 -20.18 -8.06
C ASP A 222 28.00 -21.67 -8.37
N GLU A 223 28.86 -22.25 -9.18
CA GLU A 223 28.82 -23.65 -9.56
C GLU A 223 29.00 -24.64 -8.38
N ALA A 224 29.54 -24.15 -7.25
CA ALA A 224 29.68 -24.96 -6.03
C ALA A 224 28.38 -25.14 -5.25
N ILE A 225 27.36 -24.35 -5.57
CA ILE A 225 26.06 -24.34 -4.87
C ILE A 225 25.02 -25.11 -5.73
N ASP A 226 24.40 -26.14 -5.16
CA ASP A 226 23.20 -26.73 -5.75
C ASP A 226 21.96 -25.92 -5.34
N PRO A 227 21.36 -25.13 -6.24
CA PRO A 227 20.23 -24.26 -5.88
C PRO A 227 18.97 -25.07 -5.53
N ILE A 228 18.76 -26.23 -6.13
CA ILE A 228 17.61 -27.09 -5.83
C ILE A 228 17.78 -27.76 -4.48
N GLY A 229 18.95 -28.37 -4.24
CA GLY A 229 19.26 -29.05 -2.98
C GLY A 229 19.22 -28.12 -1.78
N SER A 230 19.73 -26.89 -1.93
CA SER A 230 19.69 -25.84 -0.89
C SER A 230 18.26 -25.45 -0.52
N CYS A 231 17.37 -25.34 -1.51
CA CYS A 231 15.97 -25.01 -1.29
C CYS A 231 15.19 -26.18 -0.65
N ILE A 232 15.49 -27.40 -1.03
CA ILE A 232 14.84 -28.60 -0.46
C ILE A 232 15.27 -28.80 1.00
N GLY A 233 16.56 -28.65 1.28
CA GLY A 233 17.16 -28.88 2.58
C GLY A 233 17.29 -30.36 2.92
N GLN A 234 17.93 -30.65 4.05
CA GLN A 234 18.16 -32.04 4.47
C GLN A 234 16.84 -32.79 4.66
N LYS A 235 16.66 -33.90 3.96
CA LYS A 235 15.43 -34.71 3.98
C LYS A 235 14.15 -33.95 3.68
N GLY A 236 14.24 -32.81 2.97
CA GLY A 236 13.11 -31.97 2.63
C GLY A 236 12.65 -31.05 3.76
N SER A 237 13.46 -30.85 4.79
CA SER A 237 13.03 -30.04 5.97
C SER A 237 12.60 -28.64 5.60
N ARG A 238 13.38 -27.91 4.79
CA ARG A 238 13.08 -26.52 4.42
C ARG A 238 11.81 -26.43 3.56
N ILE A 239 11.75 -27.23 2.51
CA ILE A 239 10.59 -27.20 1.61
C ILE A 239 9.29 -27.61 2.30
N ASN A 240 9.33 -28.56 3.26
CA ASN A 240 8.15 -28.94 4.02
C ASN A 240 7.65 -27.80 4.92
N THR A 241 8.55 -27.07 5.58
CA THR A 241 8.19 -25.86 6.35
C THR A 241 7.51 -24.81 5.46
N ILE A 242 8.04 -24.59 4.25
CA ILE A 242 7.44 -23.67 3.27
C ILE A 242 6.04 -24.15 2.85
N ILE A 243 5.89 -25.44 2.55
CA ILE A 243 4.60 -26.06 2.18
C ILE A 243 3.57 -25.88 3.31
N GLU A 244 3.95 -26.11 4.57
CA GLU A 244 3.09 -25.93 5.73
C GLU A 244 2.67 -24.45 5.89
N GLU A 245 3.62 -23.52 5.78
CA GLU A 245 3.33 -22.08 5.87
C GLU A 245 2.36 -21.60 4.78
N LEU A 246 2.44 -22.19 3.57
CA LEU A 246 1.56 -21.89 2.45
C LEU A 246 0.25 -22.69 2.43
N GLY A 247 -0.13 -23.32 3.56
CA GLY A 247 -1.40 -24.03 3.71
C GLY A 247 -1.46 -25.36 2.97
N GLY A 248 -0.32 -26.03 2.80
CA GLY A 248 -0.22 -27.33 2.11
C GLY A 248 -0.12 -27.22 0.58
N GLU A 249 0.22 -26.03 0.06
CA GLU A 249 0.48 -25.79 -1.36
C GLU A 249 1.72 -26.56 -1.84
N LYS A 250 1.58 -27.36 -2.92
CA LYS A 250 2.71 -28.10 -3.46
C LYS A 250 3.70 -27.16 -4.15
N ILE A 251 4.99 -27.37 -3.88
CA ILE A 251 6.06 -26.55 -4.43
C ILE A 251 6.97 -27.40 -5.32
N ASP A 252 7.12 -26.99 -6.58
CA ASP A 252 8.12 -27.52 -7.50
C ASP A 252 9.26 -26.51 -7.63
N ILE A 253 10.47 -26.92 -7.29
CA ILE A 253 11.68 -26.10 -7.47
C ILE A 253 12.27 -26.44 -8.83
N ILE A 254 12.45 -25.42 -9.66
CA ILE A 254 12.86 -25.52 -11.06
C ILE A 254 14.20 -24.81 -11.21
N GLN A 255 15.17 -25.47 -11.79
CA GLN A 255 16.42 -24.84 -12.17
C GLN A 255 16.17 -23.90 -13.35
N TYR A 256 16.50 -22.63 -13.18
CA TYR A 256 16.46 -21.66 -14.27
C TYR A 256 17.61 -21.89 -15.23
N SER A 257 17.35 -21.73 -16.51
CA SER A 257 18.38 -21.66 -17.57
C SER A 257 18.10 -20.49 -18.49
N GLU A 258 19.17 -19.89 -19.02
CA GLU A 258 19.05 -18.85 -20.07
C GLU A 258 18.66 -19.47 -21.43
N ASP A 259 18.97 -20.75 -21.67
CA ASP A 259 18.42 -21.48 -22.82
C ASP A 259 16.94 -21.79 -22.57
N ALA A 260 16.09 -21.18 -23.39
CA ALA A 260 14.64 -21.37 -23.31
C ALA A 260 14.22 -22.85 -23.46
N ARG A 261 14.93 -23.66 -24.27
CA ARG A 261 14.63 -25.10 -24.43
C ARG A 261 14.84 -25.84 -23.13
N GLU A 262 15.98 -25.60 -22.51
CA GLU A 262 16.33 -26.24 -21.25
C GLU A 262 15.39 -25.76 -20.13
N PHE A 263 15.12 -24.46 -20.05
CA PHE A 263 14.22 -23.92 -19.03
C PHE A 263 12.79 -24.47 -19.16
N ILE A 264 12.25 -24.57 -20.39
CA ILE A 264 10.92 -25.18 -20.64
C ILE A 264 10.92 -26.65 -20.23
N SER A 265 12.00 -27.38 -20.56
CA SER A 265 12.14 -28.78 -20.17
C SER A 265 12.14 -28.95 -18.65
N HIS A 266 12.88 -28.11 -17.92
CA HIS A 266 12.90 -28.12 -16.46
C HIS A 266 11.53 -27.72 -15.88
N ALA A 267 10.87 -26.71 -16.46
CA ALA A 267 9.58 -26.23 -16.00
C ALA A 267 8.46 -27.25 -16.08
N LEU A 268 8.55 -28.23 -16.98
CA LEU A 268 7.59 -29.34 -17.10
C LEU A 268 7.83 -30.48 -16.10
N SER A 269 8.91 -30.38 -15.30
CA SER A 269 9.13 -31.34 -14.20
C SER A 269 7.84 -31.56 -13.39
N PRO A 270 7.53 -32.81 -12.97
CA PRO A 270 8.38 -34.00 -12.98
C PRO A 270 8.35 -34.82 -14.29
N ALA A 271 7.67 -34.37 -15.35
CA ALA A 271 7.66 -35.08 -16.63
C ALA A 271 9.02 -35.01 -17.32
N LYS A 272 9.40 -36.12 -17.97
CA LYS A 272 10.62 -36.19 -18.78
C LYS A 272 10.33 -35.75 -20.21
N VAL A 273 11.02 -34.71 -20.65
CA VAL A 273 10.93 -34.15 -22.01
C VAL A 273 11.95 -34.80 -22.90
N LEU A 274 11.55 -35.20 -24.11
CA LEU A 274 12.42 -35.79 -25.14
C LEU A 274 13.06 -34.71 -26.02
N GLY A 275 12.32 -33.66 -26.31
CA GLY A 275 12.81 -32.54 -27.13
C GLY A 275 11.90 -31.34 -27.09
N VAL A 276 12.48 -30.16 -27.36
CA VAL A 276 11.78 -28.90 -27.41
C VAL A 276 12.12 -28.20 -28.71
N LYS A 277 11.09 -27.84 -29.51
CA LYS A 277 11.20 -26.99 -30.69
C LYS A 277 10.60 -25.62 -30.38
N LEU A 278 11.34 -24.57 -30.64
CA LEU A 278 10.91 -23.18 -30.38
C LEU A 278 10.51 -22.48 -31.67
N ASP A 279 9.40 -21.78 -31.61
CA ASP A 279 9.00 -20.73 -32.54
C ASP A 279 9.15 -19.39 -31.81
N ASP A 280 10.32 -18.77 -32.01
CA ASP A 280 10.65 -17.51 -31.32
C ASP A 280 9.76 -16.35 -31.77
N ALA A 281 9.26 -16.40 -33.03
CA ALA A 281 8.42 -15.33 -33.57
C ALA A 281 7.06 -15.25 -32.86
N ASN A 282 6.49 -16.42 -32.53
CA ASN A 282 5.18 -16.53 -31.89
C ASN A 282 5.26 -16.86 -30.39
N LYS A 283 6.46 -17.02 -29.84
CA LYS A 283 6.70 -17.51 -28.47
C LYS A 283 5.96 -18.80 -28.15
N VAL A 284 6.02 -19.75 -29.08
CA VAL A 284 5.41 -21.08 -28.97
C VAL A 284 6.51 -22.15 -28.86
N ALA A 285 6.35 -23.04 -27.91
CA ALA A 285 7.22 -24.20 -27.74
C ALA A 285 6.44 -25.51 -27.99
N GLU A 286 6.89 -26.30 -28.92
CA GLU A 286 6.43 -27.68 -29.12
C GLU A 286 7.32 -28.62 -28.32
N VAL A 287 6.74 -29.30 -27.34
CA VAL A 287 7.46 -30.17 -26.42
C VAL A 287 7.06 -31.62 -26.65
N SER A 288 8.01 -32.45 -27.10
CA SER A 288 7.80 -33.86 -27.31
C SER A 288 8.06 -34.66 -26.03
N VAL A 289 7.13 -35.55 -25.68
CA VAL A 289 7.22 -36.42 -24.51
C VAL A 289 6.86 -37.85 -24.89
N ALA A 290 7.39 -38.83 -24.14
CA ALA A 290 6.98 -40.20 -24.30
C ALA A 290 5.51 -40.43 -23.89
N PRO A 291 4.81 -41.45 -24.43
CA PRO A 291 3.39 -41.67 -24.14
C PRO A 291 3.05 -41.80 -22.66
N ASP A 292 3.92 -42.44 -21.88
CA ASP A 292 3.79 -42.58 -20.43
C ASP A 292 3.98 -41.23 -19.66
N GLN A 293 4.68 -40.28 -20.26
CA GLN A 293 4.94 -38.93 -19.68
C GLN A 293 3.90 -37.90 -20.07
N PHE A 294 3.08 -38.14 -21.11
CA PHE A 294 2.14 -37.15 -21.65
C PHE A 294 1.15 -36.63 -20.58
N SER A 295 0.48 -37.54 -19.87
CA SER A 295 -0.43 -37.17 -18.78
C SER A 295 0.27 -36.43 -17.64
N LEU A 296 1.53 -36.76 -17.37
CA LEU A 296 2.32 -36.10 -16.32
C LEU A 296 2.75 -34.70 -16.73
N ALA A 297 3.15 -34.51 -18.00
CA ALA A 297 3.50 -33.21 -18.56
C ALA A 297 2.33 -32.24 -18.54
N ILE A 298 1.13 -32.71 -18.85
CA ILE A 298 -0.11 -31.91 -18.77
C ILE A 298 -0.47 -31.65 -17.31
N GLY A 299 -0.43 -32.68 -16.48
CA GLY A 299 -0.89 -32.64 -15.10
C GLY A 299 -2.43 -32.67 -14.97
N ARG A 300 -2.90 -32.73 -13.72
CA ARG A 300 -4.34 -32.73 -13.44
C ARG A 300 -4.97 -31.42 -13.90
N ASN A 301 -5.98 -31.48 -14.75
CA ASN A 301 -6.65 -30.32 -15.34
C ASN A 301 -5.68 -29.32 -16.00
N GLY A 302 -4.59 -29.85 -16.63
CA GLY A 302 -3.58 -29.01 -17.28
C GLY A 302 -2.73 -28.14 -16.36
N GLN A 303 -2.77 -28.35 -15.05
CA GLN A 303 -2.08 -27.52 -14.08
C GLN A 303 -0.57 -27.45 -14.34
N ASN A 304 0.07 -28.58 -14.69
CA ASN A 304 1.51 -28.62 -14.85
C ASN A 304 1.95 -27.77 -16.06
N VAL A 305 1.33 -28.01 -17.25
CA VAL A 305 1.66 -27.25 -18.47
C VAL A 305 1.30 -25.78 -18.35
N ARG A 306 0.18 -25.43 -17.69
CA ARG A 306 -0.24 -24.03 -17.48
C ARG A 306 0.74 -23.28 -16.57
N LEU A 307 1.16 -23.88 -15.46
CA LEU A 307 2.16 -23.28 -14.57
C LEU A 307 3.53 -23.17 -15.25
N ALA A 308 3.92 -24.17 -16.07
CA ALA A 308 5.16 -24.12 -16.84
C ALA A 308 5.11 -22.98 -17.88
N ALA A 309 3.99 -22.81 -18.58
CA ALA A 309 3.80 -21.71 -19.53
C ALA A 309 3.87 -20.33 -18.83
N GLN A 310 3.22 -20.16 -17.69
CA GLN A 310 3.29 -18.93 -16.90
C GLN A 310 4.72 -18.65 -16.40
N LEU A 311 5.44 -19.68 -15.97
CA LEU A 311 6.80 -19.52 -15.44
C LEU A 311 7.80 -19.10 -16.51
N THR A 312 7.68 -19.72 -17.71
CA THR A 312 8.64 -19.52 -18.80
C THR A 312 8.27 -18.35 -19.72
N GLY A 313 6.99 -17.93 -19.72
CA GLY A 313 6.48 -16.93 -20.66
C GLY A 313 6.29 -17.45 -22.09
N TRP A 314 6.28 -18.78 -22.27
CA TRP A 314 6.05 -19.43 -23.55
C TRP A 314 4.70 -20.14 -23.58
N LYS A 315 4.03 -20.10 -24.72
CA LYS A 315 2.92 -21.01 -24.99
C LYS A 315 3.47 -22.41 -25.25
N ILE A 316 3.07 -23.38 -24.44
CA ILE A 316 3.60 -24.74 -24.49
C ILE A 316 2.56 -25.68 -25.10
N ASN A 317 2.93 -26.32 -26.19
CA ASN A 317 2.18 -27.39 -26.83
C ASN A 317 2.88 -28.73 -26.52
N VAL A 318 2.24 -29.58 -25.74
CA VAL A 318 2.76 -30.91 -25.42
C VAL A 318 2.31 -31.88 -26.50
N VAL A 319 3.26 -32.57 -27.10
CA VAL A 319 3.04 -33.56 -28.19
C VAL A 319 3.54 -34.92 -27.76
N GLU A 320 2.68 -35.91 -27.88
CA GLU A 320 3.09 -37.32 -27.65
C GLU A 320 4.00 -37.79 -28.79
N GLU A 321 5.07 -38.52 -28.47
CA GLU A 321 5.95 -39.10 -29.46
C GLU A 321 5.16 -40.02 -30.41
N GLY A 322 5.26 -39.76 -31.70
CA GLY A 322 4.42 -40.40 -32.72
C GLY A 322 3.18 -39.63 -33.14
N GLY A 323 2.95 -38.41 -32.57
CA GLY A 323 1.96 -37.44 -33.04
C GLY A 323 0.49 -37.80 -32.80
N LYS A 324 0.22 -38.73 -31.86
CA LYS A 324 -1.15 -39.21 -31.59
C LYS A 324 -2.00 -38.20 -30.77
N GLN A 325 -1.37 -37.44 -29.90
CA GLN A 325 -2.06 -36.45 -29.04
C GLN A 325 -1.26 -35.17 -29.00
N VAL A 326 -1.97 -34.04 -29.03
CA VAL A 326 -1.42 -32.67 -28.87
C VAL A 326 -2.33 -31.91 -27.93
N LEU A 327 -1.77 -31.22 -26.95
CA LEU A 327 -2.52 -30.35 -26.05
C LEU A 327 -1.77 -29.05 -25.79
N SER A 328 -2.46 -27.95 -26.00
CA SER A 328 -1.91 -26.60 -25.77
C SER A 328 -2.17 -26.10 -24.35
N SER A 329 -1.23 -25.34 -23.80
CA SER A 329 -1.41 -24.64 -22.53
C SER A 329 -2.64 -23.73 -22.49
N ASP A 330 -3.07 -23.20 -23.64
CA ASP A 330 -4.22 -22.30 -23.77
C ASP A 330 -5.57 -23.01 -23.83
N GLU A 331 -5.58 -24.30 -24.17
CA GLU A 331 -6.81 -25.11 -24.26
C GLU A 331 -7.26 -25.65 -22.91
N VAL A 332 -6.42 -25.51 -21.89
CA VAL A 332 -6.68 -25.98 -20.53
C VAL A 332 -7.16 -24.81 -19.68
N LYS A 333 -8.47 -24.81 -19.38
CA LYS A 333 -9.10 -23.82 -18.50
C LYS A 333 -9.00 -24.18 -17.04
#